data_4c21b7b36d7a0bc83fc52df62b8e9c03
#
_entry.id   4c21b7b36d7a0bc83fc52df62b8e9c03
#
_cell.length_a   1.000
_cell.length_b   1.000
_cell.length_c   1.000
_cell.angle_alpha   90.00
_cell.angle_beta   90.00
_cell.angle_gamma   90.00
#
_symmetry.space_group_name_H-M   'P 1'
#
loop_
_entity.id
_entity.type
_entity.pdbx_description
1 polymer ?
#
loop_
_entity_poly.entity_id
_entity_poly.type
_entity_poly.pdbx_seq_one_letter_code
_entity_poly.pdbx_strand_id
1 'polypeptide(L)'
;MQRQKDSVNLMTFIKPHQSGFLLSIILAVISVTSGIVPYFAVARIVNLLIGGETNFSTYLTWGIVALIAYLMKSVFHGLSTRCSHEATFHVLSEIRQAVADKLTRVSMGYLTDTPSGRLKTTMVERVEQMEVPLAHIIPEMTSNLLVPIAIIIYLFVLDWRMALVSLITIPIGMLCYMAQMKEYPKKYGAVVQASKYMSATTVEYINGIEVIKAFNQSAASYGKFTQAVRQSVDLMLDWMKSTQGYSALMMTIWPAVLIGVLPVGCLFYMNGSLSAPDFITIAILSLGIMGPLVAAIFLTDDFSKIATITGEITAVLSEPDLDRPSQRKNLKGLDISLRDVTFAYKDTQVLNGITLDIKQGTTTALVGPSGSGKSTIAKLIASYWDVGGGHITIGGVDAKELPPEQVMDLIGYVSQDNFLFNLSVRENIRMGRPDATDIEVEAVAKAAGCHEFIMGLEHGYDTIVGGAGGHLSGGERQRVAIARAMMKNAPIVILDEATSYTDPENEAVIQDAIGRLTHGKTLIVIAHRLSTITGAEQIAVVDHGKILDAGTHGELLERCPLYQQMWAAHTQARDNDQMEGGAAYV
;
A
#
# COMPACT_ATOMS: atom_id res chain seq x y z
N MET A 1 17.06 12.99 23.07
CA MET A 1 17.61 11.62 22.94
C MET A 1 17.10 11.06 21.63
N GLN A 2 17.94 10.98 20.61
CA GLN A 2 17.62 10.35 19.33
C GLN A 2 17.35 8.87 19.58
N ARG A 3 16.08 8.46 19.57
CA ARG A 3 15.75 7.04 19.34
C ARG A 3 16.28 6.68 17.97
N GLN A 4 17.26 5.79 17.96
CA GLN A 4 17.79 5.12 16.77
C GLN A 4 16.60 4.73 15.89
N LYS A 5 16.57 5.23 14.65
CA LYS A 5 15.70 4.71 13.60
C LYS A 5 16.12 3.25 13.41
N ASP A 6 15.50 2.33 14.11
CA ASP A 6 15.57 0.92 13.76
C ASP A 6 14.95 0.81 12.37
N SER A 7 15.81 0.81 11.36
CA SER A 7 15.39 0.55 10.00
C SER A 7 14.74 -0.83 10.00
N VAL A 8 13.42 -0.86 9.83
CA VAL A 8 12.69 -2.12 9.71
C VAL A 8 13.32 -2.87 8.53
N ASN A 9 14.04 -3.93 8.85
CA ASN A 9 14.73 -4.75 7.87
C ASN A 9 13.85 -5.97 7.57
N LEU A 10 13.76 -6.38 6.31
CA LEU A 10 13.07 -7.60 5.89
C LEU A 10 13.48 -8.83 6.74
N MET A 11 14.73 -8.86 7.19
CA MET A 11 15.23 -9.92 8.09
C MET A 11 14.48 -10.01 9.42
N THR A 12 13.83 -8.94 9.88
CA THR A 12 13.00 -8.99 11.11
C THR A 12 11.80 -9.91 10.92
N PHE A 13 11.23 -9.95 9.71
CA PHE A 13 10.10 -10.81 9.36
C PHE A 13 10.54 -12.22 8.94
N ILE A 14 11.74 -12.39 8.37
CA ILE A 14 12.26 -13.69 7.95
C ILE A 14 12.73 -14.52 9.16
N LYS A 15 13.34 -13.89 10.17
CA LYS A 15 13.97 -14.56 11.30
C LYS A 15 13.03 -15.50 12.09
N PRO A 16 11.76 -15.18 12.36
CA PRO A 16 10.84 -16.12 13.02
C PRO A 16 10.61 -17.42 12.23
N HIS A 17 10.68 -17.34 10.89
CA HIS A 17 10.40 -18.44 9.96
C HIS A 17 11.65 -19.08 9.35
N GLN A 18 12.84 -18.77 9.87
CA GLN A 18 14.12 -19.25 9.34
C GLN A 18 14.23 -20.79 9.30
N SER A 19 13.54 -21.51 10.19
CA SER A 19 13.54 -22.99 10.20
C SER A 19 12.94 -23.57 8.91
N GLY A 20 11.88 -22.97 8.37
CA GLY A 20 11.27 -23.38 7.10
C GLY A 20 12.22 -23.16 5.92
N PHE A 21 12.90 -22.02 5.87
CA PHE A 21 13.91 -21.74 4.85
C PHE A 21 15.13 -22.64 4.97
N LEU A 22 15.63 -22.93 6.18
CA LEU A 22 16.73 -23.86 6.39
C LEU A 22 16.37 -25.28 5.96
N LEU A 23 15.16 -25.75 6.28
CA LEU A 23 14.67 -27.04 5.81
C LEU A 23 14.60 -27.09 4.29
N SER A 24 14.11 -26.01 3.66
CA SER A 24 14.11 -25.87 2.19
C SER A 24 15.52 -26.01 1.59
N ILE A 25 16.53 -25.37 2.18
CA ILE A 25 17.93 -25.48 1.74
C ILE A 25 18.43 -26.94 1.85
N ILE A 26 18.17 -27.60 2.97
CA ILE A 26 18.59 -29.01 3.16
C ILE A 26 17.95 -29.91 2.09
N LEU A 27 16.66 -29.76 1.86
CA LEU A 27 15.94 -30.53 0.85
C LEU A 27 16.43 -30.20 -0.57
N ALA A 28 16.76 -28.92 -0.85
CA ALA A 28 17.38 -28.52 -2.11
C ALA A 28 18.74 -29.18 -2.34
N VAL A 29 19.61 -29.26 -1.30
CA VAL A 29 20.89 -29.94 -1.37
C VAL A 29 20.72 -31.43 -1.69
N ILE A 30 19.77 -32.11 -1.06
CA ILE A 30 19.45 -33.51 -1.37
C ILE A 30 18.96 -33.66 -2.81
N SER A 31 18.07 -32.76 -3.25
CA SER A 31 17.60 -32.72 -4.63
C SER A 31 18.74 -32.55 -5.63
N VAL A 32 19.65 -31.61 -5.37
CA VAL A 32 20.85 -31.34 -6.20
C VAL A 32 21.74 -32.60 -6.29
N THR A 33 22.07 -33.18 -5.16
CA THR A 33 22.93 -34.40 -5.11
C THR A 33 22.28 -35.52 -5.92
N SER A 34 20.98 -35.74 -5.76
CA SER A 34 20.24 -36.72 -6.56
C SER A 34 20.23 -36.36 -8.04
N GLY A 35 20.14 -35.04 -8.38
CA GLY A 35 20.10 -34.55 -9.75
C GLY A 35 21.42 -34.72 -10.54
N ILE A 36 22.55 -34.86 -9.87
CA ILE A 36 23.85 -35.08 -10.51
C ILE A 36 24.05 -36.57 -10.88
N VAL A 37 23.45 -37.50 -10.13
CA VAL A 37 23.59 -38.95 -10.33
C VAL A 37 23.26 -39.42 -11.76
N PRO A 38 22.18 -38.94 -12.44
CA PRO A 38 21.88 -39.33 -13.83
C PRO A 38 23.01 -39.03 -14.81
N TYR A 39 23.73 -37.91 -14.67
CA TYR A 39 24.87 -37.58 -15.52
C TYR A 39 26.01 -38.61 -15.36
N PHE A 40 26.30 -38.99 -14.12
CA PHE A 40 27.28 -40.06 -13.84
C PHE A 40 26.82 -41.42 -14.36
N ALA A 41 25.54 -41.74 -14.21
CA ALA A 41 24.99 -43.01 -14.69
C ALA A 41 25.10 -43.09 -16.24
N VAL A 42 24.76 -42.01 -16.97
CA VAL A 42 24.91 -41.96 -18.41
C VAL A 42 26.38 -42.08 -18.84
N ALA A 43 27.30 -41.34 -18.19
CA ALA A 43 28.73 -41.45 -18.46
C ALA A 43 29.23 -42.88 -18.22
N ARG A 44 28.76 -43.56 -17.15
CA ARG A 44 29.14 -44.95 -16.84
C ARG A 44 28.58 -45.93 -17.87
N ILE A 45 27.33 -45.78 -18.30
CA ILE A 45 26.71 -46.61 -19.34
C ILE A 45 27.53 -46.51 -20.64
N VAL A 46 27.87 -45.30 -21.08
CA VAL A 46 28.64 -45.09 -22.30
C VAL A 46 30.06 -45.71 -22.20
N ASN A 47 30.71 -45.53 -21.04
CA ASN A 47 32.02 -46.12 -20.80
C ASN A 47 32.02 -47.68 -20.76
N LEU A 48 30.95 -48.27 -20.20
CA LEU A 48 30.76 -49.75 -20.24
C LEU A 48 30.55 -50.24 -21.66
N LEU A 49 29.77 -49.50 -22.47
CA LEU A 49 29.53 -49.85 -23.89
C LEU A 49 30.82 -49.84 -24.70
N ILE A 50 31.66 -48.81 -24.52
CA ILE A 50 32.96 -48.71 -25.22
C ILE A 50 33.92 -49.78 -24.73
N GLY A 51 33.86 -50.17 -23.42
CA GLY A 51 34.63 -51.25 -22.83
C GLY A 51 34.21 -52.64 -23.28
N GLY A 52 33.18 -52.78 -24.11
CA GLY A 52 32.71 -54.06 -24.65
C GLY A 52 31.88 -54.89 -23.66
N GLU A 53 31.32 -54.31 -22.65
CA GLU A 53 30.39 -54.99 -21.71
C GLU A 53 29.14 -55.42 -22.51
N THR A 54 28.78 -56.73 -22.41
CA THR A 54 27.63 -57.30 -23.14
C THR A 54 26.45 -57.66 -22.26
N ASN A 55 26.62 -57.56 -20.94
CA ASN A 55 25.56 -57.94 -20.01
C ASN A 55 24.51 -56.84 -19.87
N PHE A 56 23.33 -57.08 -20.42
CA PHE A 56 22.20 -56.15 -20.37
C PHE A 56 21.79 -55.76 -18.95
N SER A 57 21.92 -56.66 -17.99
CA SER A 57 21.53 -56.36 -16.59
C SER A 57 22.39 -55.23 -15.98
N THR A 58 23.65 -55.09 -16.39
CA THR A 58 24.54 -54.01 -15.96
C THR A 58 24.02 -52.66 -16.42
N TYR A 59 23.60 -52.54 -17.68
CA TYR A 59 23.03 -51.33 -18.24
C TYR A 59 21.68 -50.99 -17.59
N LEU A 60 20.83 -52.01 -17.39
CA LEU A 60 19.54 -51.86 -16.73
C LEU A 60 19.70 -51.32 -15.30
N THR A 61 20.70 -51.82 -14.56
CA THR A 61 21.00 -51.35 -13.21
C THR A 61 21.32 -49.86 -13.18
N TRP A 62 22.19 -49.37 -14.06
CA TRP A 62 22.53 -47.95 -14.13
C TRP A 62 21.34 -47.11 -14.64
N GLY A 63 20.50 -47.63 -15.52
CA GLY A 63 19.24 -47.00 -15.95
C GLY A 63 18.26 -46.86 -14.78
N ILE A 64 18.11 -47.90 -13.95
CA ILE A 64 17.25 -47.86 -12.76
C ILE A 64 17.82 -46.87 -11.71
N VAL A 65 19.12 -46.85 -11.50
CA VAL A 65 19.79 -45.88 -10.60
C VAL A 65 19.51 -44.46 -11.06
N ALA A 66 19.66 -44.18 -12.36
CA ALA A 66 19.37 -42.85 -12.92
C ALA A 66 17.89 -42.47 -12.74
N LEU A 67 16.97 -43.40 -12.96
CA LEU A 67 15.51 -43.17 -12.80
C LEU A 67 15.16 -42.85 -11.34
N ILE A 68 15.65 -43.67 -10.39
CA ILE A 68 15.42 -43.46 -8.96
C ILE A 68 15.99 -42.11 -8.52
N ALA A 69 17.20 -41.78 -8.94
CA ALA A 69 17.82 -40.49 -8.60
C ALA A 69 17.04 -39.29 -9.17
N TYR A 70 16.51 -39.42 -10.38
CA TYR A 70 15.68 -38.39 -10.99
C TYR A 70 14.32 -38.19 -10.26
N LEU A 71 13.71 -39.31 -9.83
CA LEU A 71 12.50 -39.26 -8.99
C LEU A 71 12.78 -38.60 -7.63
N MET A 72 13.89 -38.98 -6.99
CA MET A 72 14.32 -38.35 -5.73
C MET A 72 14.55 -36.85 -5.92
N LYS A 73 15.24 -36.44 -7.00
CA LYS A 73 15.41 -35.02 -7.35
C LYS A 73 14.09 -34.30 -7.38
N SER A 74 13.09 -34.84 -8.10
CA SER A 74 11.75 -34.20 -8.25
C SER A 74 11.02 -34.10 -6.93
N VAL A 75 11.00 -35.17 -6.12
CA VAL A 75 10.32 -35.20 -4.82
C VAL A 75 10.96 -34.21 -3.86
N PHE A 76 12.28 -34.24 -3.70
CA PHE A 76 12.96 -33.34 -2.77
C PHE A 76 12.94 -31.90 -3.20
N HIS A 77 12.95 -31.61 -4.53
CA HIS A 77 12.76 -30.28 -5.04
C HIS A 77 11.35 -29.75 -4.71
N GLY A 78 10.31 -30.55 -4.95
CA GLY A 78 8.94 -30.19 -4.61
C GLY A 78 8.73 -29.95 -3.12
N LEU A 79 9.32 -30.78 -2.24
CA LEU A 79 9.28 -30.58 -0.79
C LEU A 79 10.04 -29.32 -0.37
N SER A 80 11.21 -29.06 -0.97
CA SER A 80 12.00 -27.85 -0.72
C SER A 80 11.20 -26.58 -1.06
N THR A 81 10.60 -26.54 -2.26
CA THR A 81 9.78 -25.42 -2.72
C THR A 81 8.56 -25.24 -1.83
N ARG A 82 7.88 -26.33 -1.45
CA ARG A 82 6.74 -26.26 -0.52
C ARG A 82 7.12 -25.62 0.81
N CYS A 83 8.21 -26.03 1.44
CA CYS A 83 8.67 -25.46 2.71
C CYS A 83 9.00 -23.97 2.57
N SER A 84 9.63 -23.59 1.44
CA SER A 84 9.95 -22.18 1.17
C SER A 84 8.71 -21.33 0.96
N HIS A 85 7.70 -21.81 0.21
CA HIS A 85 6.42 -21.10 0.02
C HIS A 85 5.67 -20.93 1.35
N GLU A 86 5.59 -21.98 2.17
CA GLU A 86 4.91 -21.92 3.47
C GLU A 86 5.55 -20.86 4.38
N ALA A 87 6.90 -20.86 4.49
CA ALA A 87 7.62 -19.85 5.23
C ALA A 87 7.42 -18.45 4.66
N THR A 88 7.40 -18.30 3.34
CA THR A 88 7.16 -17.03 2.64
C THR A 88 5.77 -16.48 2.93
N PHE A 89 4.72 -17.29 2.86
CA PHE A 89 3.36 -16.83 3.16
C PHE A 89 3.21 -16.30 4.60
N HIS A 90 3.88 -16.93 5.56
CA HIS A 90 3.93 -16.41 6.93
C HIS A 90 4.62 -15.03 7.00
N VAL A 91 5.78 -14.88 6.33
CA VAL A 91 6.48 -13.58 6.25
C VAL A 91 5.59 -12.51 5.63
N LEU A 92 4.91 -12.80 4.51
CA LEU A 92 4.01 -11.84 3.84
C LEU A 92 2.81 -11.46 4.71
N SER A 93 2.26 -12.43 5.47
CA SER A 93 1.17 -12.17 6.42
C SER A 93 1.61 -11.22 7.52
N GLU A 94 2.79 -11.45 8.12
CA GLU A 94 3.34 -10.57 9.17
C GLU A 94 3.62 -9.16 8.64
N ILE A 95 4.15 -9.03 7.41
CA ILE A 95 4.37 -7.72 6.78
C ILE A 95 3.04 -6.98 6.61
N ARG A 96 1.99 -7.66 6.09
CA ARG A 96 0.66 -7.04 5.91
C ARG A 96 0.08 -6.58 7.24
N GLN A 97 0.20 -7.41 8.28
CA GLN A 97 -0.27 -7.06 9.62
C GLN A 97 0.52 -5.88 10.20
N ALA A 98 1.85 -5.88 10.08
CA ALA A 98 2.69 -4.79 10.56
C ALA A 98 2.36 -3.46 9.86
N VAL A 99 2.09 -3.47 8.54
CA VAL A 99 1.66 -2.28 7.81
C VAL A 99 0.27 -1.84 8.27
N ALA A 100 -0.68 -2.76 8.44
CA ALA A 100 -2.02 -2.43 8.93
C ALA A 100 -1.97 -1.80 10.32
N ASP A 101 -1.23 -2.40 11.25
CA ASP A 101 -1.02 -1.88 12.62
C ASP A 101 -0.32 -0.52 12.60
N LYS A 102 0.62 -0.31 11.65
CA LYS A 102 1.31 0.97 11.50
C LYS A 102 0.34 2.08 11.07
N LEU A 103 -0.56 1.80 10.13
CA LEU A 103 -1.54 2.78 9.64
C LEU A 103 -2.49 3.26 10.75
N THR A 104 -2.72 2.48 11.81
CA THR A 104 -3.52 2.92 12.96
C THR A 104 -2.77 3.85 13.91
N ARG A 105 -1.44 3.92 13.82
CA ARG A 105 -0.57 4.68 14.75
C ARG A 105 0.05 5.93 14.14
N VAL A 106 0.10 6.03 12.82
CA VAL A 106 0.61 7.22 12.14
C VAL A 106 -0.37 8.39 12.25
N SER A 107 0.12 9.61 12.02
CA SER A 107 -0.72 10.80 12.00
C SER A 107 -1.78 10.72 10.89
N MET A 108 -2.96 11.28 11.14
CA MET A 108 -4.00 11.39 10.11
C MET A 108 -3.53 12.23 8.91
N GLY A 109 -2.60 13.15 9.13
CA GLY A 109 -1.93 13.93 8.07
C GLY A 109 -1.25 13.04 7.05
N TYR A 110 -0.48 12.05 7.48
CA TYR A 110 0.16 11.09 6.59
C TYR A 110 -0.87 10.33 5.74
N LEU A 111 -1.97 9.86 6.35
CA LEU A 111 -3.03 9.12 5.66
C LEU A 111 -3.78 9.98 4.64
N THR A 112 -4.04 11.25 4.96
CA THR A 112 -4.72 12.19 4.06
C THR A 112 -3.83 12.62 2.90
N ASP A 113 -2.53 12.81 3.16
CA ASP A 113 -1.55 13.22 2.16
C ASP A 113 -1.09 12.08 1.24
N THR A 114 -1.28 10.83 1.68
CA THR A 114 -0.91 9.64 0.90
C THR A 114 -2.15 9.10 0.18
N PRO A 115 -2.14 9.07 -1.17
CA PRO A 115 -3.27 8.51 -1.92
C PRO A 115 -3.60 7.09 -1.46
N SER A 116 -4.88 6.81 -1.16
CA SER A 116 -5.35 5.50 -0.69
C SER A 116 -4.98 4.37 -1.66
N GLY A 117 -4.98 4.64 -2.96
CA GLY A 117 -4.52 3.72 -4.00
C GLY A 117 -3.06 3.32 -3.82
N ARG A 118 -2.17 4.23 -3.40
CA ARG A 118 -0.76 3.92 -3.12
C ARG A 118 -0.63 3.00 -1.92
N LEU A 119 -1.35 3.26 -0.83
CA LEU A 119 -1.35 2.39 0.36
C LEU A 119 -1.88 1.00 0.03
N LYS A 120 -3.01 0.92 -0.71
CA LYS A 120 -3.55 -0.35 -1.21
C LYS A 120 -2.51 -1.11 -2.04
N THR A 121 -1.88 -0.45 -3.02
CA THR A 121 -0.86 -1.08 -3.85
C THR A 121 0.30 -1.60 -3.01
N THR A 122 0.79 -0.83 -2.03
CA THR A 122 1.89 -1.27 -1.14
C THR A 122 1.47 -2.48 -0.30
N MET A 123 0.29 -2.45 0.36
CA MET A 123 -0.15 -3.52 1.27
C MET A 123 -0.54 -4.81 0.55
N VAL A 124 -1.16 -4.71 -0.62
CA VAL A 124 -1.73 -5.87 -1.31
C VAL A 124 -0.82 -6.30 -2.44
N GLU A 125 -0.64 -5.43 -3.45
CA GLU A 125 0.00 -5.82 -4.71
C GLU A 125 1.52 -5.96 -4.57
N ARG A 126 2.21 -5.03 -3.87
CA ARG A 126 3.66 -5.08 -3.68
C ARG A 126 4.08 -6.22 -2.77
N VAL A 127 3.37 -6.41 -1.66
CA VAL A 127 3.65 -7.55 -0.77
C VAL A 127 3.44 -8.87 -1.51
N GLU A 128 2.36 -9.01 -2.31
CA GLU A 128 2.13 -10.20 -3.13
C GLU A 128 3.25 -10.45 -4.16
N GLN A 129 3.75 -9.38 -4.80
CA GLN A 129 4.86 -9.48 -5.74
C GLN A 129 6.17 -9.98 -5.12
N MET A 130 6.32 -10.00 -3.80
CA MET A 130 7.46 -10.60 -3.10
C MET A 130 7.36 -12.12 -2.97
N GLU A 131 6.16 -12.72 -3.16
CA GLU A 131 5.95 -14.16 -2.96
C GLU A 131 6.90 -14.98 -3.81
N VAL A 132 6.79 -14.87 -5.13
CA VAL A 132 7.58 -15.67 -6.07
C VAL A 132 9.10 -15.47 -5.84
N PRO A 133 9.64 -14.24 -5.82
CA PRO A 133 11.04 -14.02 -5.55
C PRO A 133 11.50 -14.62 -4.22
N LEU A 134 10.77 -14.39 -3.13
CA LEU A 134 11.19 -14.84 -1.80
C LEU A 134 11.10 -16.35 -1.64
N ALA A 135 10.07 -16.99 -2.23
CA ALA A 135 9.89 -18.44 -2.17
C ALA A 135 10.90 -19.20 -3.05
N HIS A 136 11.28 -18.65 -4.20
CA HIS A 136 12.11 -19.35 -5.18
C HIS A 136 13.61 -19.05 -5.06
N ILE A 137 14.00 -17.83 -4.63
CA ILE A 137 15.43 -17.47 -4.53
C ILE A 137 16.20 -18.52 -3.70
N ILE A 138 15.71 -18.92 -2.55
CA ILE A 138 16.45 -19.79 -1.62
C ILE A 138 16.66 -21.19 -2.20
N PRO A 139 15.63 -21.98 -2.58
CA PRO A 139 15.82 -23.31 -3.14
C PRO A 139 16.50 -23.30 -4.50
N GLU A 140 16.16 -22.34 -5.36
CA GLU A 140 16.70 -22.29 -6.74
C GLU A 140 18.14 -21.80 -6.77
N MET A 141 18.52 -20.76 -6.01
CA MET A 141 19.92 -20.34 -5.91
C MET A 141 20.78 -21.45 -5.33
N THR A 142 20.30 -22.16 -4.29
CA THR A 142 21.00 -23.30 -3.75
C THR A 142 21.24 -24.36 -4.83
N SER A 143 20.22 -24.72 -5.60
CA SER A 143 20.32 -25.71 -6.67
C SER A 143 21.20 -25.23 -7.81
N ASN A 144 20.99 -24.01 -8.29
CA ASN A 144 21.67 -23.46 -9.46
C ASN A 144 23.16 -23.12 -9.24
N LEU A 145 23.59 -22.98 -7.98
CA LEU A 145 25.01 -22.79 -7.64
C LEU A 145 25.69 -24.09 -7.31
N LEU A 146 25.05 -24.98 -6.53
CA LEU A 146 25.71 -26.23 -6.08
C LEU A 146 25.95 -27.22 -7.21
N VAL A 147 25.02 -27.35 -8.18
CA VAL A 147 25.20 -28.27 -9.33
C VAL A 147 26.46 -27.95 -10.12
N PRO A 148 26.64 -26.72 -10.65
CA PRO A 148 27.86 -26.38 -11.39
C PRO A 148 29.12 -26.50 -10.55
N ILE A 149 29.10 -26.07 -9.29
CA ILE A 149 30.27 -26.15 -8.40
C ILE A 149 30.71 -27.60 -8.22
N ALA A 150 29.78 -28.50 -7.94
CA ALA A 150 30.11 -29.93 -7.77
C ALA A 150 30.65 -30.54 -9.07
N ILE A 151 30.05 -30.23 -10.21
CA ILE A 151 30.53 -30.70 -11.51
C ILE A 151 31.93 -30.13 -11.81
N ILE A 152 32.16 -28.84 -11.64
CA ILE A 152 33.46 -28.20 -11.88
C ILE A 152 34.55 -28.82 -11.01
N ILE A 153 34.30 -28.99 -9.72
CA ILE A 153 35.25 -29.65 -8.81
C ILE A 153 35.61 -31.04 -9.34
N TYR A 154 34.62 -31.82 -9.76
CA TYR A 154 34.87 -33.17 -10.27
C TYR A 154 35.64 -33.16 -11.60
N LEU A 155 35.33 -32.22 -12.50
CA LEU A 155 36.10 -32.06 -13.76
C LEU A 155 37.58 -31.73 -13.49
N PHE A 156 37.88 -30.89 -12.48
CA PHE A 156 39.25 -30.58 -12.08
C PHE A 156 39.99 -31.81 -11.54
N VAL A 157 39.29 -32.74 -10.88
CA VAL A 157 39.86 -34.02 -10.42
C VAL A 157 40.14 -34.94 -11.58
N LEU A 158 39.31 -34.97 -12.63
CA LEU A 158 39.53 -35.83 -13.82
C LEU A 158 40.67 -35.29 -14.68
N ASP A 159 40.58 -34.06 -15.17
CA ASP A 159 41.62 -33.37 -15.95
C ASP A 159 41.44 -31.87 -15.86
N TRP A 160 42.38 -31.18 -15.17
CA TRP A 160 42.31 -29.75 -14.95
C TRP A 160 42.33 -28.91 -16.27
N ARG A 161 43.01 -29.42 -17.32
CA ARG A 161 43.08 -28.74 -18.64
C ARG A 161 41.72 -28.74 -19.30
N MET A 162 41.04 -29.87 -19.30
CA MET A 162 39.70 -30.00 -19.84
C MET A 162 38.65 -29.27 -19.01
N ALA A 163 38.84 -29.20 -17.68
CA ALA A 163 38.02 -28.36 -16.81
C ALA A 163 38.09 -26.87 -17.23
N LEU A 164 39.30 -26.34 -17.47
CA LEU A 164 39.48 -24.98 -17.95
C LEU A 164 38.85 -24.74 -19.34
N VAL A 165 38.97 -25.71 -20.24
CA VAL A 165 38.33 -25.67 -21.56
C VAL A 165 36.80 -25.63 -21.43
N SER A 166 36.24 -26.38 -20.50
CA SER A 166 34.79 -26.39 -20.22
C SER A 166 34.27 -25.03 -19.69
N LEU A 167 35.13 -24.22 -19.09
CA LEU A 167 34.78 -22.91 -18.54
C LEU A 167 35.03 -21.76 -19.50
N ILE A 168 35.63 -21.99 -20.68
CA ILE A 168 36.07 -20.93 -21.60
C ILE A 168 34.90 -20.07 -22.14
N THR A 169 33.70 -20.63 -22.21
CA THR A 169 32.50 -19.91 -22.66
C THR A 169 32.03 -18.88 -21.64
N ILE A 170 32.37 -19.02 -20.37
CA ILE A 170 31.97 -18.10 -19.29
C ILE A 170 32.58 -16.69 -19.51
N PRO A 171 33.92 -16.52 -19.60
CA PRO A 171 34.50 -15.20 -19.82
C PRO A 171 34.06 -14.56 -21.15
N ILE A 172 33.88 -15.37 -22.22
CA ILE A 172 33.42 -14.85 -23.50
C ILE A 172 32.00 -14.31 -23.40
N GLY A 173 31.07 -15.07 -22.83
CA GLY A 173 29.70 -14.60 -22.59
C GLY A 173 29.63 -13.43 -21.62
N MET A 174 30.54 -13.39 -20.61
CA MET A 174 30.62 -12.28 -19.69
C MET A 174 31.05 -10.95 -20.36
N LEU A 175 31.91 -11.00 -21.36
CA LEU A 175 32.25 -9.84 -22.21
C LEU A 175 31.02 -9.31 -22.95
N CYS A 176 30.19 -10.20 -23.49
CA CYS A 176 28.92 -9.82 -24.14
C CYS A 176 27.97 -9.16 -23.11
N TYR A 177 27.87 -9.74 -21.91
CA TYR A 177 27.07 -9.18 -20.83
C TYR A 177 27.53 -7.78 -20.39
N MET A 178 28.84 -7.59 -20.22
CA MET A 178 29.41 -6.28 -19.87
C MET A 178 29.17 -5.25 -20.97
N ALA A 179 29.26 -5.64 -22.24
CA ALA A 179 28.95 -4.75 -23.37
C ALA A 179 27.48 -4.32 -23.36
N GLN A 180 26.56 -5.25 -23.06
CA GLN A 180 25.13 -4.98 -22.89
C GLN A 180 24.87 -3.99 -21.75
N MET A 181 25.53 -4.18 -20.59
CA MET A 181 25.33 -3.35 -19.40
C MET A 181 25.81 -1.91 -19.53
N LYS A 182 26.63 -1.58 -20.52
CA LYS A 182 27.16 -0.23 -20.71
C LYS A 182 26.07 0.83 -20.90
N GLU A 183 25.04 0.53 -21.68
CA GLU A 183 23.94 1.46 -21.99
C GLU A 183 22.63 1.11 -21.28
N TYR A 184 22.56 -0.08 -20.68
CA TYR A 184 21.34 -0.61 -20.07
C TYR A 184 20.73 0.32 -19.02
N PRO A 185 21.45 0.87 -18.01
CA PRO A 185 20.82 1.67 -16.97
C PRO A 185 20.18 2.95 -17.53
N LYS A 186 20.82 3.60 -18.53
CA LYS A 186 20.31 4.82 -19.15
C LYS A 186 19.05 4.55 -19.96
N LYS A 187 19.09 3.55 -20.83
CA LYS A 187 17.96 3.23 -21.74
C LYS A 187 16.78 2.63 -20.96
N TYR A 188 17.04 1.71 -20.06
CA TYR A 188 16.01 1.12 -19.22
C TYR A 188 15.37 2.15 -18.28
N GLY A 189 16.17 3.07 -17.72
CA GLY A 189 15.65 4.19 -16.95
C GLY A 189 14.67 5.06 -17.74
N ALA A 190 14.96 5.34 -19.02
CA ALA A 190 14.05 6.08 -19.88
C ALA A 190 12.74 5.30 -20.14
N VAL A 191 12.81 3.99 -20.36
CA VAL A 191 11.62 3.11 -20.48
C VAL A 191 10.76 3.16 -19.23
N VAL A 192 11.36 3.04 -18.04
CA VAL A 192 10.63 3.10 -16.77
C VAL A 192 9.92 4.45 -16.59
N GLN A 193 10.59 5.57 -16.92
CA GLN A 193 9.97 6.90 -16.83
C GLN A 193 8.81 7.07 -17.82
N ALA A 194 8.99 6.62 -19.06
CA ALA A 194 7.93 6.67 -20.07
C ALA A 194 6.72 5.79 -19.69
N SER A 195 6.95 4.62 -19.10
CA SER A 195 5.89 3.75 -18.60
C SER A 195 5.12 4.40 -17.42
N LYS A 196 5.81 5.07 -16.50
CA LYS A 196 5.16 5.84 -15.43
C LYS A 196 4.32 6.98 -15.98
N TYR A 197 4.86 7.73 -16.96
CA TYR A 197 4.11 8.81 -17.60
C TYR A 197 2.87 8.30 -18.34
N MET A 198 2.99 7.21 -19.09
CA MET A 198 1.88 6.54 -19.77
C MET A 198 0.80 6.12 -18.76
N SER A 199 1.20 5.48 -17.65
CA SER A 199 0.26 5.04 -16.60
C SER A 199 -0.49 6.23 -15.98
N ALA A 200 0.22 7.33 -15.65
CA ALA A 200 -0.40 8.54 -15.12
C ALA A 200 -1.39 9.17 -16.12
N THR A 201 -1.01 9.25 -17.41
CA THR A 201 -1.88 9.75 -18.48
C THR A 201 -3.11 8.86 -18.70
N THR A 202 -2.96 7.53 -18.52
CA THR A 202 -4.09 6.59 -18.59
C THR A 202 -5.10 6.84 -17.48
N VAL A 203 -4.62 7.01 -16.24
CA VAL A 203 -5.49 7.33 -15.09
C VAL A 203 -6.20 8.67 -15.28
N GLU A 204 -5.48 9.71 -15.73
CA GLU A 204 -6.05 11.01 -16.07
C GLU A 204 -7.16 10.89 -17.12
N TYR A 205 -6.91 10.11 -18.20
CA TYR A 205 -7.87 9.87 -19.26
C TYR A 205 -9.13 9.15 -18.77
N ILE A 206 -8.98 8.09 -17.95
CA ILE A 206 -10.11 7.32 -17.42
C ILE A 206 -10.95 8.18 -16.47
N ASN A 207 -10.31 8.89 -15.54
CA ASN A 207 -11.01 9.74 -14.58
C ASN A 207 -11.71 10.95 -15.24
N GLY A 208 -11.14 11.45 -16.34
CA GLY A 208 -11.70 12.57 -17.10
C GLY A 208 -12.67 12.18 -18.21
N ILE A 209 -13.00 10.88 -18.36
CA ILE A 209 -13.75 10.40 -19.55
C ILE A 209 -15.14 11.04 -19.71
N GLU A 210 -15.81 11.33 -18.60
CA GLU A 210 -17.12 12.02 -18.61
C GLU A 210 -17.00 13.44 -19.15
N VAL A 211 -15.99 14.19 -18.68
CA VAL A 211 -15.72 15.56 -19.14
C VAL A 211 -15.34 15.55 -20.63
N ILE A 212 -14.47 14.62 -21.03
CA ILE A 212 -14.05 14.47 -22.42
C ILE A 212 -15.25 14.21 -23.34
N LYS A 213 -16.18 13.34 -22.92
CA LYS A 213 -17.42 13.06 -23.66
C LYS A 213 -18.38 14.26 -23.67
N ALA A 214 -18.58 14.89 -22.52
CA ALA A 214 -19.51 16.04 -22.40
C ALA A 214 -19.10 17.22 -23.28
N PHE A 215 -17.78 17.48 -23.39
CA PHE A 215 -17.25 18.61 -24.18
C PHE A 215 -16.76 18.23 -25.58
N ASN A 216 -16.99 17.00 -26.02
CA ASN A 216 -16.55 16.47 -27.33
C ASN A 216 -15.06 16.69 -27.63
N GLN A 217 -14.20 16.62 -26.59
CA GLN A 217 -12.74 16.85 -26.66
C GLN A 217 -11.96 15.53 -26.95
N SER A 218 -12.63 14.50 -27.43
CA SER A 218 -12.07 13.17 -27.61
C SER A 218 -10.77 13.15 -28.42
N ALA A 219 -10.67 13.98 -29.49
CA ALA A 219 -9.50 13.99 -30.37
C ALA A 219 -8.22 14.53 -29.70
N ALA A 220 -8.32 15.61 -28.89
CA ALA A 220 -7.17 16.23 -28.23
C ALA A 220 -6.67 15.35 -27.05
N SER A 221 -7.60 14.86 -26.22
CA SER A 221 -7.28 13.97 -25.08
C SER A 221 -6.76 12.60 -25.57
N TYR A 222 -7.33 12.07 -26.64
CA TYR A 222 -6.83 10.85 -27.28
C TYR A 222 -5.43 11.06 -27.88
N GLY A 223 -5.12 12.24 -28.40
CA GLY A 223 -3.81 12.60 -28.92
C GLY A 223 -2.71 12.53 -27.84
N LYS A 224 -2.94 13.10 -26.64
CA LYS A 224 -2.02 13.04 -25.49
C LYS A 224 -1.75 11.59 -25.08
N PHE A 225 -2.81 10.79 -24.92
CA PHE A 225 -2.70 9.38 -24.58
C PHE A 225 -1.93 8.58 -25.63
N THR A 226 -2.31 8.73 -26.91
CA THR A 226 -1.64 8.05 -28.03
C THR A 226 -0.15 8.42 -28.10
N GLN A 227 0.20 9.67 -27.86
CA GLN A 227 1.61 10.11 -27.83
C GLN A 227 2.37 9.46 -26.66
N ALA A 228 1.79 9.40 -25.46
CA ALA A 228 2.39 8.73 -24.32
C ALA A 228 2.63 7.23 -24.57
N VAL A 229 1.66 6.55 -25.20
CA VAL A 229 1.79 5.14 -25.61
C VAL A 229 2.90 4.97 -26.65
N ARG A 230 2.91 5.78 -27.71
CA ARG A 230 3.95 5.72 -28.76
C ARG A 230 5.34 5.95 -28.17
N GLN A 231 5.51 6.99 -27.34
CA GLN A 231 6.79 7.28 -26.70
C GLN A 231 7.27 6.10 -25.84
N SER A 232 6.37 5.45 -25.08
CA SER A 232 6.70 4.27 -24.29
C SER A 232 7.15 3.10 -25.16
N VAL A 233 6.43 2.85 -26.27
CA VAL A 233 6.77 1.78 -27.23
C VAL A 233 8.09 2.06 -27.95
N ASP A 234 8.31 3.28 -28.43
CA ASP A 234 9.53 3.64 -29.16
C ASP A 234 10.78 3.50 -28.26
N LEU A 235 10.72 3.95 -27.01
CA LEU A 235 11.81 3.78 -26.04
C LEU A 235 12.04 2.31 -25.68
N MET A 236 10.97 1.51 -25.55
CA MET A 236 11.07 0.07 -25.32
C MET A 236 11.75 -0.62 -26.52
N LEU A 237 11.36 -0.29 -27.74
CA LEU A 237 11.96 -0.84 -28.98
C LEU A 237 13.43 -0.42 -29.11
N ASP A 238 13.79 0.83 -28.79
CA ASP A 238 15.19 1.28 -28.82
C ASP A 238 16.04 0.53 -27.79
N TRP A 239 15.53 0.35 -26.58
CA TRP A 239 16.19 -0.46 -25.55
C TRP A 239 16.35 -1.92 -26.00
N MET A 240 15.29 -2.56 -26.51
CA MET A 240 15.34 -3.93 -27.00
C MET A 240 16.35 -4.09 -28.16
N LYS A 241 16.32 -3.20 -29.15
CA LYS A 241 17.26 -3.24 -30.29
C LYS A 241 18.71 -3.13 -29.85
N SER A 242 18.99 -2.34 -28.81
CA SER A 242 20.35 -2.15 -28.32
C SER A 242 20.86 -3.31 -27.46
N THR A 243 19.97 -4.11 -26.85
CA THR A 243 20.34 -5.17 -25.91
C THR A 243 20.21 -6.56 -26.49
N GLN A 244 19.24 -6.79 -27.38
CA GLN A 244 18.86 -8.11 -27.88
C GLN A 244 20.02 -8.83 -28.63
N GLY A 245 20.85 -8.11 -29.37
CA GLY A 245 22.00 -8.69 -30.05
C GLY A 245 23.01 -9.32 -29.08
N TYR A 246 23.36 -8.59 -28.03
CA TYR A 246 24.26 -9.07 -26.98
C TYR A 246 23.63 -10.21 -26.18
N SER A 247 22.35 -10.11 -25.85
CA SER A 247 21.62 -11.17 -25.15
C SER A 247 21.57 -12.46 -25.98
N ALA A 248 21.31 -12.37 -27.27
CA ALA A 248 21.28 -13.52 -28.18
C ALA A 248 22.66 -14.20 -28.29
N LEU A 249 23.73 -13.38 -28.43
CA LEU A 249 25.11 -13.91 -28.42
C LEU A 249 25.43 -14.61 -27.12
N MET A 250 25.14 -14.00 -25.97
CA MET A 250 25.37 -14.57 -24.66
C MET A 250 24.63 -15.89 -24.47
N MET A 251 23.33 -15.94 -24.83
CA MET A 251 22.48 -17.13 -24.75
C MET A 251 22.90 -18.25 -25.70
N THR A 252 23.65 -17.93 -26.77
CA THR A 252 24.21 -18.91 -27.70
C THR A 252 25.59 -19.40 -27.24
N ILE A 253 26.44 -18.49 -26.77
CA ILE A 253 27.83 -18.80 -26.41
C ILE A 253 27.91 -19.60 -25.10
N TRP A 254 27.13 -19.21 -24.08
CA TRP A 254 27.22 -19.86 -22.77
C TRP A 254 26.94 -21.37 -22.82
N PRO A 255 25.84 -21.88 -23.42
CA PRO A 255 25.61 -23.32 -23.48
C PRO A 255 26.49 -24.07 -24.49
N ALA A 256 27.23 -23.35 -25.34
CA ALA A 256 28.03 -23.95 -26.42
C ALA A 256 29.36 -24.54 -25.93
N VAL A 257 29.42 -25.09 -24.70
CA VAL A 257 30.61 -25.65 -24.06
C VAL A 257 31.27 -26.73 -24.90
N LEU A 258 30.47 -27.54 -25.62
CA LEU A 258 31.01 -28.64 -26.46
C LEU A 258 31.86 -28.16 -27.63
N ILE A 259 31.69 -26.89 -28.11
CA ILE A 259 32.53 -26.35 -29.18
C ILE A 259 34.01 -26.31 -28.79
N GLY A 260 34.29 -26.08 -27.50
CA GLY A 260 35.65 -26.16 -26.97
C GLY A 260 36.05 -27.59 -26.52
N VAL A 261 35.15 -28.25 -25.79
CA VAL A 261 35.44 -29.55 -25.15
C VAL A 261 35.68 -30.65 -26.18
N LEU A 262 34.89 -30.72 -27.25
CA LEU A 262 35.05 -31.83 -28.23
C LEU A 262 36.36 -31.70 -29.02
N PRO A 263 36.72 -30.61 -29.69
CA PRO A 263 37.96 -30.55 -30.47
C PRO A 263 39.21 -30.72 -29.61
N VAL A 264 39.28 -30.04 -28.48
CA VAL A 264 40.45 -30.11 -27.56
C VAL A 264 40.55 -31.48 -26.91
N GLY A 265 39.40 -32.05 -26.49
CA GLY A 265 39.35 -33.40 -25.93
C GLY A 265 39.77 -34.48 -26.94
N CYS A 266 39.35 -34.37 -28.21
CA CYS A 266 39.80 -35.22 -29.30
C CYS A 266 41.34 -35.14 -29.48
N LEU A 267 41.90 -33.93 -29.47
CA LEU A 267 43.36 -33.74 -29.57
C LEU A 267 44.10 -34.39 -28.41
N PHE A 268 43.64 -34.26 -27.19
CA PHE A 268 44.25 -34.86 -26.04
C PHE A 268 44.09 -36.37 -26.01
N TYR A 269 42.95 -36.87 -26.47
CA TYR A 269 42.76 -38.32 -26.66
C TYR A 269 43.68 -38.90 -27.75
N MET A 270 43.77 -38.27 -28.92
CA MET A 270 44.67 -38.72 -30.00
C MET A 270 46.13 -38.69 -29.60
N ASN A 271 46.56 -37.76 -28.78
CA ASN A 271 47.91 -37.66 -28.22
C ASN A 271 48.14 -38.60 -27.03
N GLY A 272 47.16 -39.42 -26.65
CA GLY A 272 47.25 -40.35 -25.54
C GLY A 272 47.32 -39.70 -24.15
N SER A 273 47.07 -38.40 -24.03
CA SER A 273 47.14 -37.66 -22.77
C SER A 273 45.82 -37.60 -22.01
N LEU A 274 44.73 -38.09 -22.60
CA LEU A 274 43.40 -38.20 -22.01
C LEU A 274 42.79 -39.55 -22.36
N SER A 275 42.21 -40.27 -21.38
CA SER A 275 41.56 -41.55 -21.65
C SER A 275 40.19 -41.36 -22.30
N ALA A 276 39.71 -42.31 -23.13
CA ALA A 276 38.38 -42.26 -23.71
C ALA A 276 37.26 -42.17 -22.64
N PRO A 277 37.28 -42.93 -21.53
CA PRO A 277 36.33 -42.82 -20.44
C PRO A 277 36.26 -41.42 -19.82
N ASP A 278 37.42 -40.81 -19.56
CA ASP A 278 37.49 -39.48 -18.95
C ASP A 278 37.00 -38.42 -19.92
N PHE A 279 37.38 -38.50 -21.20
CA PHE A 279 36.91 -37.56 -22.23
C PHE A 279 35.39 -37.56 -22.36
N ILE A 280 34.75 -38.72 -22.41
CA ILE A 280 33.31 -38.86 -22.52
C ILE A 280 32.62 -38.33 -21.26
N THR A 281 33.17 -38.69 -20.09
CA THR A 281 32.65 -38.22 -18.80
C THR A 281 32.68 -36.69 -18.73
N ILE A 282 33.79 -36.07 -19.14
CA ILE A 282 33.93 -34.61 -19.18
C ILE A 282 32.95 -34.00 -20.19
N ALA A 283 32.80 -34.55 -21.39
CA ALA A 283 31.87 -34.06 -22.39
C ALA A 283 30.40 -34.05 -21.89
N ILE A 284 29.98 -35.15 -21.23
CA ILE A 284 28.61 -35.26 -20.69
C ILE A 284 28.40 -34.31 -19.51
N LEU A 285 29.33 -34.28 -18.56
CA LEU A 285 29.19 -33.47 -17.34
C LEU A 285 29.26 -31.95 -17.63
N SER A 286 30.10 -31.55 -18.61
CA SER A 286 30.23 -30.13 -18.98
C SER A 286 28.93 -29.50 -19.46
N LEU A 287 28.00 -30.27 -20.02
CA LEU A 287 26.66 -29.81 -20.38
C LEU A 287 25.80 -29.39 -19.18
N GLY A 288 26.10 -29.96 -18.00
CA GLY A 288 25.39 -29.65 -16.75
C GLY A 288 25.80 -28.33 -16.07
N ILE A 289 26.84 -27.63 -16.57
CA ILE A 289 27.39 -26.45 -15.90
C ILE A 289 26.57 -25.18 -16.21
N MET A 290 26.31 -24.93 -17.49
CA MET A 290 25.87 -23.60 -17.93
C MET A 290 24.40 -23.32 -17.69
N GLY A 291 23.52 -24.31 -17.83
CA GLY A 291 22.09 -24.15 -17.59
C GLY A 291 21.76 -23.57 -16.22
N PRO A 292 22.22 -24.20 -15.13
CA PRO A 292 22.01 -23.67 -13.78
C PRO A 292 22.67 -22.30 -13.54
N LEU A 293 23.88 -22.05 -14.06
CA LEU A 293 24.54 -20.74 -13.92
C LEU A 293 23.74 -19.61 -14.57
N VAL A 294 23.21 -19.86 -15.77
CA VAL A 294 22.32 -18.89 -16.45
C VAL A 294 21.06 -18.65 -15.66
N ALA A 295 20.44 -19.70 -15.11
CA ALA A 295 19.26 -19.58 -14.26
C ALA A 295 19.57 -18.75 -12.99
N ALA A 296 20.75 -18.95 -12.35
CA ALA A 296 21.17 -18.16 -11.19
C ALA A 296 21.32 -16.67 -11.51
N ILE A 297 21.78 -16.31 -12.72
CA ILE A 297 21.90 -14.92 -13.15
C ILE A 297 20.51 -14.26 -13.26
N PHE A 298 19.50 -14.96 -13.79
CA PHE A 298 18.15 -14.41 -13.88
C PHE A 298 17.50 -14.18 -12.50
N LEU A 299 17.87 -14.95 -11.47
CA LEU A 299 17.41 -14.71 -10.10
C LEU A 299 17.94 -13.39 -9.51
N THR A 300 18.97 -12.76 -10.10
CA THR A 300 19.45 -11.45 -9.64
C THR A 300 18.40 -10.33 -9.80
N ASP A 301 17.52 -10.45 -10.80
CA ASP A 301 16.39 -9.52 -11.00
C ASP A 301 15.39 -9.62 -9.83
N ASP A 302 15.21 -10.81 -9.29
CA ASP A 302 14.30 -11.03 -8.16
C ASP A 302 14.85 -10.43 -6.86
N PHE A 303 16.17 -10.45 -6.65
CA PHE A 303 16.80 -9.69 -5.56
C PHE A 303 16.53 -8.18 -5.67
N SER A 304 16.62 -7.64 -6.88
CA SER A 304 16.36 -6.22 -7.14
C SER A 304 14.90 -5.86 -6.87
N LYS A 305 13.96 -6.74 -7.24
CA LYS A 305 12.52 -6.57 -6.92
C LYS A 305 12.29 -6.56 -5.42
N ILE A 306 12.81 -7.58 -4.70
CA ILE A 306 12.69 -7.64 -3.23
C ILE A 306 13.25 -6.38 -2.58
N ALA A 307 14.44 -5.92 -2.98
CA ALA A 307 15.05 -4.72 -2.44
C ALA A 307 14.17 -3.47 -2.65
N THR A 308 13.61 -3.31 -3.85
CA THR A 308 12.72 -2.20 -4.19
C THR A 308 11.45 -2.22 -3.35
N ILE A 309 10.77 -3.36 -3.29
CA ILE A 309 9.51 -3.52 -2.55
C ILE A 309 9.76 -3.36 -1.03
N THR A 310 10.87 -3.93 -0.52
CA THR A 310 11.28 -3.72 0.88
C THR A 310 11.48 -2.25 1.19
N GLY A 311 12.08 -1.48 0.27
CA GLY A 311 12.21 -0.03 0.40
C GLY A 311 10.86 0.69 0.51
N GLU A 312 9.87 0.32 -0.33
CA GLU A 312 8.52 0.88 -0.29
C GLU A 312 7.79 0.55 1.03
N ILE A 313 7.90 -0.69 1.51
CA ILE A 313 7.32 -1.14 2.79
C ILE A 313 8.00 -0.44 3.96
N THR A 314 9.34 -0.37 3.95
CA THR A 314 10.11 0.31 5.00
C THR A 314 9.77 1.79 5.07
N ALA A 315 9.50 2.45 3.96
CA ALA A 315 9.06 3.86 3.96
C ALA A 315 7.75 4.05 4.74
N VAL A 316 6.80 3.12 4.63
CA VAL A 316 5.55 3.16 5.41
C VAL A 316 5.81 2.82 6.88
N LEU A 317 6.56 1.76 7.16
CA LEU A 317 6.81 1.29 8.53
C LEU A 317 7.72 2.23 9.34
N SER A 318 8.57 3.01 8.68
CA SER A 318 9.46 4.01 9.31
C SER A 318 8.82 5.38 9.52
N GLU A 319 7.57 5.57 9.04
CA GLU A 319 6.85 6.81 9.31
C GLU A 319 6.73 7.01 10.83
N PRO A 320 6.95 8.22 11.37
CA PRO A 320 6.83 8.46 12.81
C PRO A 320 5.44 8.10 13.33
N ASP A 321 5.38 7.35 14.43
CA ASP A 321 4.14 7.19 15.19
C ASP A 321 3.77 8.53 15.85
N LEU A 322 2.49 8.76 16.10
CA LEU A 322 2.07 9.84 16.99
C LEU A 322 2.68 9.56 18.37
N ASP A 323 3.63 10.41 18.80
CA ASP A 323 4.30 10.26 20.10
C ASP A 323 3.34 10.69 21.20
N ARG A 324 2.56 9.75 21.70
CA ARG A 324 1.52 9.94 22.71
C ARG A 324 1.74 8.99 23.88
N PRO A 325 1.45 9.43 25.12
CA PRO A 325 1.49 8.55 26.28
C PRO A 325 0.41 7.47 26.18
N SER A 326 0.65 6.32 26.79
CA SER A 326 -0.33 5.22 26.88
C SER A 326 -1.23 5.31 28.11
N GLN A 327 -0.88 6.11 29.11
CA GLN A 327 -1.63 6.22 30.36
C GLN A 327 -2.69 7.31 30.27
N ARG A 328 -3.94 6.95 30.58
CA ARG A 328 -5.04 7.91 30.71
C ARG A 328 -4.77 8.91 31.83
N LYS A 329 -5.11 10.18 31.57
CA LYS A 329 -5.00 11.26 32.55
C LYS A 329 -6.36 11.66 33.07
N ASN A 330 -6.41 12.08 34.36
CA ASN A 330 -7.61 12.65 34.94
C ASN A 330 -7.79 14.11 34.48
N LEU A 331 -8.94 14.40 33.91
CA LEU A 331 -9.30 15.73 33.41
C LEU A 331 -10.10 16.49 34.46
N LYS A 332 -9.87 17.81 34.55
CA LYS A 332 -10.63 18.72 35.44
C LYS A 332 -11.73 19.40 34.61
N GLY A 333 -12.77 18.64 34.31
CA GLY A 333 -13.81 19.09 33.38
C GLY A 333 -13.46 18.79 31.91
N LEU A 334 -14.16 19.44 30.97
CA LEU A 334 -14.01 19.22 29.51
C LEU A 334 -13.94 20.54 28.75
N ASP A 335 -13.54 21.65 29.41
CA ASP A 335 -13.25 22.89 28.71
C ASP A 335 -12.11 22.70 27.71
N ILE A 336 -12.22 23.30 26.53
CA ILE A 336 -11.18 23.23 25.50
C ILE A 336 -10.58 24.62 25.37
N SER A 337 -9.25 24.71 25.42
CA SER A 337 -8.54 25.98 25.28
C SER A 337 -7.46 25.86 24.21
N LEU A 338 -7.50 26.76 23.24
CA LEU A 338 -6.46 26.95 22.23
C LEU A 338 -5.64 28.19 22.61
N ARG A 339 -4.31 28.11 22.63
CA ARG A 339 -3.41 29.20 22.95
C ARG A 339 -2.34 29.33 21.90
N ASP A 340 -2.37 30.43 21.17
CA ASP A 340 -1.40 30.81 20.12
C ASP A 340 -1.13 29.67 19.12
N VAL A 341 -2.19 28.95 18.73
CA VAL A 341 -2.08 27.74 17.90
C VAL A 341 -1.72 28.12 16.47
N THR A 342 -0.58 27.59 16.00
CA THR A 342 -0.15 27.68 14.60
C THR A 342 -0.14 26.31 13.95
N PHE A 343 -0.45 26.28 12.65
CA PHE A 343 -0.46 25.03 11.90
C PHE A 343 -0.25 25.24 10.41
N ALA A 344 0.50 24.35 9.79
CA ALA A 344 0.71 24.29 8.34
C ALA A 344 0.46 22.88 7.80
N TYR A 345 -0.20 22.77 6.65
CA TYR A 345 -0.17 21.55 5.86
C TYR A 345 1.09 21.57 4.98
N LYS A 346 2.05 20.70 5.27
CA LYS A 346 3.39 20.74 4.63
C LYS A 346 3.99 22.16 4.75
N ASP A 347 4.16 22.84 3.63
CA ASP A 347 4.77 24.18 3.55
C ASP A 347 3.72 25.32 3.53
N THR A 348 2.43 24.99 3.57
CA THR A 348 1.35 25.98 3.48
C THR A 348 0.80 26.30 4.87
N GLN A 349 1.11 27.49 5.39
CA GLN A 349 0.59 27.98 6.66
C GLN A 349 -0.93 28.22 6.55
N VAL A 350 -1.70 27.64 7.50
CA VAL A 350 -3.15 27.73 7.54
C VAL A 350 -3.66 28.44 8.79
N LEU A 351 -3.03 28.18 9.95
CA LEU A 351 -3.40 28.86 11.21
C LEU A 351 -2.24 29.69 11.72
N ASN A 352 -2.54 30.91 12.17
CA ASN A 352 -1.59 31.96 12.49
C ASN A 352 -1.84 32.54 13.90
N GLY A 353 -1.72 31.70 14.96
CA GLY A 353 -1.88 32.13 16.35
C GLY A 353 -3.36 32.16 16.79
N ILE A 354 -4.06 31.03 16.66
CA ILE A 354 -5.44 30.89 17.14
C ILE A 354 -5.47 30.83 18.65
N THR A 355 -6.25 31.72 19.26
CA THR A 355 -6.59 31.69 20.69
C THR A 355 -8.10 31.69 20.84
N LEU A 356 -8.65 30.64 21.48
CA LEU A 356 -10.09 30.43 21.64
C LEU A 356 -10.35 29.57 22.89
N ASP A 357 -11.33 29.94 23.69
CA ASP A 357 -11.84 29.15 24.80
C ASP A 357 -13.24 28.62 24.48
N ILE A 358 -13.46 27.34 24.65
CA ILE A 358 -14.73 26.64 24.45
C ILE A 358 -15.12 26.03 25.78
N LYS A 359 -16.22 26.53 26.35
CA LYS A 359 -16.70 26.06 27.66
C LYS A 359 -17.46 24.74 27.54
N GLN A 360 -17.31 23.89 28.53
CA GLN A 360 -18.05 22.64 28.61
C GLN A 360 -19.57 22.91 28.60
N GLY A 361 -20.30 22.11 27.83
CA GLY A 361 -21.76 22.18 27.76
C GLY A 361 -22.31 23.36 26.95
N THR A 362 -21.47 24.10 26.22
CA THR A 362 -21.89 25.22 25.36
C THR A 362 -21.72 24.88 23.88
N THR A 363 -22.44 25.63 23.05
CA THR A 363 -22.30 25.58 21.58
C THR A 363 -21.37 26.70 21.12
N THR A 364 -20.26 26.32 20.47
CA THR A 364 -19.34 27.25 19.80
C THR A 364 -19.41 27.04 18.30
N ALA A 365 -19.78 28.08 17.56
CA ALA A 365 -19.83 28.07 16.10
C ALA A 365 -18.56 28.69 15.51
N LEU A 366 -17.92 28.00 14.54
CA LEU A 366 -16.82 28.53 13.75
C LEU A 366 -17.37 29.01 12.40
N VAL A 367 -17.24 30.30 12.11
CA VAL A 367 -17.74 30.94 10.88
C VAL A 367 -16.63 31.71 10.17
N GLY A 368 -16.79 31.97 8.87
CA GLY A 368 -15.80 32.69 8.08
C GLY A 368 -15.77 32.24 6.63
N PRO A 369 -15.01 32.91 5.76
CA PRO A 369 -14.88 32.55 4.35
C PRO A 369 -14.35 31.12 4.15
N SER A 370 -14.60 30.55 2.95
CA SER A 370 -14.02 29.27 2.59
C SER A 370 -12.48 29.35 2.62
N GLY A 371 -11.82 28.33 3.15
CA GLY A 371 -10.34 28.30 3.29
C GLY A 371 -9.79 29.11 4.48
N SER A 372 -10.62 29.70 5.35
CA SER A 372 -10.14 30.50 6.50
C SER A 372 -9.52 29.66 7.64
N GLY A 373 -9.62 28.32 7.62
CA GLY A 373 -9.01 27.41 8.60
C GLY A 373 -9.99 26.77 9.60
N LYS A 374 -11.31 26.95 9.47
CA LYS A 374 -12.35 26.41 10.39
C LYS A 374 -12.25 24.89 10.60
N SER A 375 -12.28 24.11 9.50
CA SER A 375 -12.19 22.65 9.57
C SER A 375 -10.82 22.19 10.09
N THR A 376 -9.76 22.98 9.88
CA THR A 376 -8.44 22.73 10.45
C THR A 376 -8.45 22.87 11.96
N ILE A 377 -9.08 23.91 12.52
CA ILE A 377 -9.25 24.09 13.96
C ILE A 377 -9.96 22.87 14.56
N ALA A 378 -11.09 22.45 13.96
CA ALA A 378 -11.86 21.30 14.43
C ALA A 378 -11.06 19.98 14.40
N LYS A 379 -10.30 19.75 13.32
CA LYS A 379 -9.44 18.58 13.19
C LYS A 379 -8.26 18.56 14.18
N LEU A 380 -7.71 19.73 14.51
CA LEU A 380 -6.68 19.85 15.56
C LEU A 380 -7.25 19.58 16.96
N ILE A 381 -8.45 20.07 17.25
CA ILE A 381 -9.14 19.75 18.52
C ILE A 381 -9.38 18.24 18.61
N ALA A 382 -9.77 17.59 17.50
CA ALA A 382 -9.93 16.14 17.41
C ALA A 382 -8.60 15.36 17.43
N SER A 383 -7.45 16.05 17.53
CA SER A 383 -6.10 15.48 17.53
C SER A 383 -5.78 14.63 16.28
N TYR A 384 -6.37 14.96 15.13
CA TYR A 384 -6.01 14.32 13.86
C TYR A 384 -4.62 14.75 13.39
N TRP A 385 -4.16 15.93 13.79
CA TRP A 385 -2.81 16.45 13.60
C TRP A 385 -2.33 17.09 14.91
N ASP A 386 -1.03 17.16 15.05
CA ASP A 386 -0.40 17.97 16.10
C ASP A 386 -0.27 19.43 15.67
N VAL A 387 -0.40 20.34 16.63
CA VAL A 387 -0.16 21.75 16.37
C VAL A 387 1.32 22.01 16.05
N GLY A 388 1.59 22.92 15.11
CA GLY A 388 2.95 23.34 14.75
C GLY A 388 3.59 24.24 15.83
N GLY A 389 2.79 25.07 16.52
CA GLY A 389 3.16 25.89 17.64
C GLY A 389 1.96 26.19 18.52
N GLY A 390 2.18 26.71 19.71
CA GLY A 390 1.14 26.86 20.73
C GLY A 390 0.69 25.51 21.30
N HIS A 391 -0.47 25.48 21.97
CA HIS A 391 -1.01 24.27 22.57
C HIS A 391 -2.54 24.27 22.61
N ILE A 392 -3.12 23.07 22.63
CA ILE A 392 -4.54 22.80 22.83
C ILE A 392 -4.69 22.00 24.10
N THR A 393 -5.53 22.47 25.04
CA THR A 393 -5.83 21.72 26.26
C THR A 393 -7.27 21.27 26.29
N ILE A 394 -7.51 20.07 26.82
CA ILE A 394 -8.85 19.52 27.14
C ILE A 394 -8.88 19.24 28.63
N GLY A 395 -9.81 19.88 29.35
CA GLY A 395 -9.89 19.75 30.82
C GLY A 395 -8.61 20.14 31.56
N GLY A 396 -7.86 21.11 31.02
CA GLY A 396 -6.61 21.62 31.57
C GLY A 396 -5.36 20.77 31.27
N VAL A 397 -5.48 19.68 30.49
CA VAL A 397 -4.35 18.83 30.08
C VAL A 397 -4.07 19.06 28.60
N ASP A 398 -2.79 19.20 28.23
CA ASP A 398 -2.40 19.34 26.82
C ASP A 398 -2.85 18.09 26.03
N ALA A 399 -3.48 18.30 24.87
CA ALA A 399 -3.96 17.22 24.01
C ALA A 399 -2.82 16.28 23.56
N LYS A 400 -1.59 16.78 23.45
CA LYS A 400 -0.39 15.96 23.19
C LYS A 400 -0.01 15.02 24.32
N GLU A 401 -0.46 15.31 25.53
CA GLU A 401 -0.21 14.50 26.71
C GLU A 401 -1.34 13.50 27.00
N LEU A 402 -2.37 13.46 26.17
CA LEU A 402 -3.48 12.50 26.26
C LEU A 402 -3.23 11.33 25.30
N PRO A 403 -3.53 10.09 25.72
CA PRO A 403 -3.59 8.95 24.78
C PRO A 403 -4.58 9.22 23.65
N PRO A 404 -4.30 8.81 22.40
CA PRO A 404 -5.22 8.97 21.28
C PRO A 404 -6.61 8.39 21.58
N GLU A 405 -6.66 7.22 22.21
CA GLU A 405 -7.90 6.53 22.58
C GLU A 405 -8.72 7.39 23.55
N GLN A 406 -8.07 8.08 24.50
CA GLN A 406 -8.77 8.96 25.44
C GLN A 406 -9.37 10.18 24.74
N VAL A 407 -8.66 10.80 23.79
CA VAL A 407 -9.20 11.93 23.01
C VAL A 407 -10.33 11.45 22.11
N MET A 408 -10.16 10.29 21.46
CA MET A 408 -11.19 9.70 20.62
C MET A 408 -12.46 9.37 21.42
N ASP A 409 -12.35 8.84 22.64
CA ASP A 409 -13.51 8.58 23.49
C ASP A 409 -14.29 9.86 23.86
N LEU A 410 -13.59 10.97 24.01
CA LEU A 410 -14.18 12.26 24.38
C LEU A 410 -14.88 12.98 23.21
N ILE A 411 -14.50 12.70 21.95
CA ILE A 411 -14.94 13.48 20.81
C ILE A 411 -15.72 12.62 19.81
N GLY A 412 -16.96 13.01 19.55
CA GLY A 412 -17.77 12.52 18.42
C GLY A 412 -17.61 13.46 17.21
N TYR A 413 -16.99 13.00 16.13
CA TYR A 413 -16.77 13.81 14.94
C TYR A 413 -17.69 13.37 13.80
N VAL A 414 -18.51 14.29 13.30
CA VAL A 414 -19.32 14.11 12.09
C VAL A 414 -18.69 14.94 10.99
N SER A 415 -18.05 14.27 10.03
CA SER A 415 -17.35 14.91 8.91
C SER A 415 -18.29 15.29 7.78
N GLN A 416 -17.85 16.19 6.91
CA GLN A 416 -18.53 16.55 5.68
C GLN A 416 -18.70 15.33 4.75
N ASP A 417 -17.64 14.51 4.61
CA ASP A 417 -17.66 13.26 3.87
C ASP A 417 -18.24 12.13 4.75
N ASN A 418 -19.54 11.93 4.69
CA ASN A 418 -20.26 10.93 5.49
C ASN A 418 -19.95 9.50 5.00
N PHE A 419 -18.71 9.04 5.21
CA PHE A 419 -18.25 7.73 4.76
C PHE A 419 -18.93 6.59 5.52
N LEU A 420 -19.50 5.64 4.77
CA LEU A 420 -20.04 4.39 5.30
C LEU A 420 -19.23 3.21 4.76
N PHE A 421 -18.98 2.25 5.64
CA PHE A 421 -18.33 1.00 5.27
C PHE A 421 -19.29 0.11 4.50
N ASN A 422 -18.78 -0.74 3.62
CA ASN A 422 -19.56 -1.73 2.89
C ASN A 422 -20.05 -2.87 3.84
N LEU A 423 -20.86 -2.49 4.81
CA LEU A 423 -21.49 -3.29 5.83
C LEU A 423 -22.99 -3.01 5.80
N SER A 424 -23.77 -3.70 6.65
CA SER A 424 -25.18 -3.36 6.83
C SER A 424 -25.34 -1.97 7.47
N VAL A 425 -26.52 -1.38 7.32
CA VAL A 425 -26.86 -0.11 8.01
C VAL A 425 -26.70 -0.28 9.53
N ARG A 426 -27.17 -1.42 10.08
CA ARG A 426 -27.04 -1.80 11.49
C ARG A 426 -25.59 -1.72 11.96
N GLU A 427 -24.68 -2.38 11.25
CA GLU A 427 -23.26 -2.42 11.62
C GLU A 427 -22.58 -1.06 11.45
N ASN A 428 -22.97 -0.27 10.46
CA ASN A 428 -22.48 1.10 10.31
C ASN A 428 -22.86 2.00 11.49
N ILE A 429 -24.05 1.84 12.09
CA ILE A 429 -24.46 2.56 13.30
C ILE A 429 -23.74 1.99 14.52
N ARG A 430 -23.66 0.64 14.64
CA ARG A 430 -23.01 -0.06 15.76
C ARG A 430 -21.52 0.28 15.88
N MET A 431 -20.85 0.70 14.81
CA MET A 431 -19.45 1.17 14.90
C MET A 431 -19.23 2.28 15.94
N GLY A 432 -20.24 3.07 16.30
CA GLY A 432 -20.16 4.05 17.39
C GLY A 432 -19.93 3.41 18.76
N ARG A 433 -20.46 2.19 18.99
CA ARG A 433 -20.27 1.37 20.19
C ARG A 433 -20.44 -0.11 19.78
N PRO A 434 -19.33 -0.85 19.57
CA PRO A 434 -19.34 -2.21 19.03
C PRO A 434 -20.14 -3.26 19.83
N ASP A 435 -20.28 -3.05 21.13
CA ASP A 435 -21.04 -3.90 22.06
C ASP A 435 -22.55 -3.55 22.16
N ALA A 436 -23.03 -2.57 21.39
CA ALA A 436 -24.43 -2.17 21.37
C ALA A 436 -25.34 -3.28 20.86
N THR A 437 -26.46 -3.48 21.55
CA THR A 437 -27.52 -4.40 21.14
C THR A 437 -28.30 -3.87 19.94
N ASP A 438 -29.01 -4.75 19.23
CA ASP A 438 -29.88 -4.36 18.11
C ASP A 438 -30.96 -3.37 18.55
N ILE A 439 -31.51 -3.54 19.76
CA ILE A 439 -32.53 -2.65 20.33
C ILE A 439 -31.96 -1.24 20.52
N GLU A 440 -30.74 -1.11 20.98
CA GLU A 440 -30.08 0.18 21.15
C GLU A 440 -29.77 0.85 19.80
N VAL A 441 -29.31 0.06 18.81
CA VAL A 441 -29.10 0.54 17.44
C VAL A 441 -30.40 1.09 16.84
N GLU A 442 -31.52 0.36 16.98
CA GLU A 442 -32.82 0.80 16.49
C GLU A 442 -33.33 2.05 17.23
N ALA A 443 -33.13 2.14 18.55
CA ALA A 443 -33.49 3.30 19.34
C ALA A 443 -32.73 4.56 18.86
N VAL A 444 -31.44 4.43 18.63
CA VAL A 444 -30.59 5.53 18.12
C VAL A 444 -30.98 5.88 16.69
N ALA A 445 -31.25 4.89 15.84
CA ALA A 445 -31.71 5.14 14.46
C ALA A 445 -33.05 5.91 14.42
N LYS A 446 -33.98 5.62 15.33
CA LYS A 446 -35.22 6.39 15.49
C LYS A 446 -34.92 7.83 15.93
N ALA A 447 -34.02 7.99 16.89
CA ALA A 447 -33.63 9.33 17.38
C ALA A 447 -32.95 10.17 16.29
N ALA A 448 -32.21 9.53 15.39
CA ALA A 448 -31.52 10.19 14.26
C ALA A 448 -32.40 10.35 13.00
N GLY A 449 -33.69 10.00 13.06
CA GLY A 449 -34.58 10.06 11.89
C GLY A 449 -34.23 9.08 10.78
N CYS A 450 -33.57 7.95 11.13
CA CYS A 450 -33.16 6.94 10.17
C CYS A 450 -34.17 5.82 9.98
N HIS A 451 -35.00 5.53 10.98
CA HIS A 451 -35.78 4.31 11.07
C HIS A 451 -36.71 4.09 9.87
N GLU A 452 -37.44 5.13 9.47
CA GLU A 452 -38.44 5.04 8.40
C GLU A 452 -37.81 4.70 7.05
N PHE A 453 -36.74 5.41 6.65
CA PHE A 453 -36.07 5.09 5.39
C PHE A 453 -35.39 3.71 5.44
N ILE A 454 -34.80 3.34 6.60
CA ILE A 454 -34.19 2.01 6.76
C ILE A 454 -35.23 0.90 6.57
N MET A 455 -36.41 1.04 7.15
CA MET A 455 -37.48 0.08 6.98
C MET A 455 -38.04 0.02 5.55
N GLY A 456 -37.84 1.06 4.75
CA GLY A 456 -38.14 1.09 3.32
C GLY A 456 -37.10 0.41 2.42
N LEU A 457 -35.93 0.06 2.95
CA LEU A 457 -34.91 -0.68 2.21
C LEU A 457 -35.27 -2.16 2.08
N GLU A 458 -34.77 -2.82 1.04
CA GLU A 458 -35.11 -4.22 0.70
C GLU A 458 -34.91 -5.22 1.87
N HIS A 459 -33.86 -5.02 2.68
CA HIS A 459 -33.53 -5.86 3.84
C HIS A 459 -33.53 -5.07 5.17
N GLY A 460 -34.17 -3.91 5.22
CA GLY A 460 -34.23 -3.06 6.41
C GLY A 460 -32.83 -2.74 6.96
N TYR A 461 -32.64 -2.95 8.26
CA TYR A 461 -31.35 -2.72 8.94
C TYR A 461 -30.19 -3.58 8.42
N ASP A 462 -30.48 -4.73 7.82
CA ASP A 462 -29.46 -5.65 7.33
C ASP A 462 -29.07 -5.38 5.86
N THR A 463 -29.63 -4.32 5.26
CA THR A 463 -29.25 -3.86 3.91
C THR A 463 -27.79 -3.42 3.88
N ILE A 464 -27.01 -4.00 2.95
CA ILE A 464 -25.61 -3.61 2.69
C ILE A 464 -25.60 -2.30 1.91
N VAL A 465 -24.92 -1.28 2.45
CA VAL A 465 -24.97 0.08 1.91
C VAL A 465 -24.10 0.31 0.65
N GLY A 466 -23.31 -0.68 0.25
CA GLY A 466 -22.35 -0.55 -0.86
C GLY A 466 -21.08 0.20 -0.48
N GLY A 467 -20.12 0.27 -1.41
CA GLY A 467 -18.87 0.98 -1.18
C GLY A 467 -19.12 2.47 -0.96
N ALA A 468 -18.60 3.01 0.14
CA ALA A 468 -18.80 4.39 0.60
C ALA A 468 -20.29 4.80 0.74
N GLY A 469 -21.21 3.83 0.91
CA GLY A 469 -22.63 4.09 1.04
C GLY A 469 -23.34 4.40 -0.29
N GLY A 470 -22.83 3.90 -1.41
CA GLY A 470 -23.31 4.20 -2.76
C GLY A 470 -24.79 3.89 -3.03
N HIS A 471 -25.42 3.06 -2.21
CA HIS A 471 -26.85 2.72 -2.32
C HIS A 471 -27.78 3.67 -1.54
N LEU A 472 -27.23 4.64 -0.79
CA LEU A 472 -27.98 5.63 -0.03
C LEU A 472 -27.83 7.04 -0.63
N SER A 473 -28.87 7.85 -0.50
CA SER A 473 -28.81 9.29 -0.83
C SER A 473 -27.84 10.05 0.10
N GLY A 474 -27.44 11.26 -0.25
CA GLY A 474 -26.58 12.10 0.59
C GLY A 474 -27.14 12.34 2.00
N GLY A 475 -28.43 12.67 2.09
CA GLY A 475 -29.11 12.90 3.37
C GLY A 475 -29.26 11.62 4.22
N GLU A 476 -29.50 10.47 3.61
CA GLU A 476 -29.55 9.18 4.31
C GLU A 476 -28.18 8.79 4.89
N ARG A 477 -27.09 8.95 4.09
CA ARG A 477 -25.71 8.71 4.60
C ARG A 477 -25.41 9.61 5.78
N GLN A 478 -25.80 10.89 5.70
CA GLN A 478 -25.59 11.85 6.77
C GLN A 478 -26.34 11.45 8.06
N ARG A 479 -27.62 11.06 7.96
CA ARG A 479 -28.39 10.59 9.12
C ARG A 479 -27.77 9.36 9.75
N VAL A 480 -27.26 8.41 8.96
CA VAL A 480 -26.52 7.23 9.49
C VAL A 480 -25.24 7.65 10.20
N ALA A 481 -24.50 8.64 9.68
CA ALA A 481 -23.31 9.18 10.35
C ALA A 481 -23.67 9.88 11.67
N ILE A 482 -24.77 10.63 11.72
CA ILE A 482 -25.29 11.21 12.98
C ILE A 482 -25.71 10.10 13.95
N ALA A 483 -26.41 9.06 13.50
CA ALA A 483 -26.77 7.91 14.33
C ALA A 483 -25.52 7.21 14.91
N ARG A 484 -24.45 7.06 14.12
CA ARG A 484 -23.15 6.55 14.58
C ARG A 484 -22.57 7.44 15.69
N ALA A 485 -22.62 8.77 15.55
CA ALA A 485 -22.15 9.71 16.57
C ALA A 485 -23.02 9.67 17.82
N MET A 486 -24.35 9.53 17.69
CA MET A 486 -25.27 9.31 18.82
C MET A 486 -24.96 8.01 19.57
N MET A 487 -24.71 6.91 18.86
CA MET A 487 -24.35 5.62 19.44
C MET A 487 -23.07 5.71 20.25
N LYS A 488 -22.09 6.46 19.78
CA LYS A 488 -20.83 6.72 20.50
C LYS A 488 -21.06 7.49 21.80
N ASN A 489 -22.02 8.37 21.85
CA ASN A 489 -22.40 9.18 23.00
C ASN A 489 -21.26 9.98 23.64
N ALA A 490 -20.34 10.51 22.83
CA ALA A 490 -19.21 11.32 23.31
C ALA A 490 -19.69 12.65 23.94
N PRO A 491 -19.00 13.18 24.99
CA PRO A 491 -19.38 14.42 25.65
C PRO A 491 -19.07 15.70 24.85
N ILE A 492 -18.17 15.64 23.89
CA ILE A 492 -17.84 16.70 22.94
C ILE A 492 -18.26 16.25 21.56
N VAL A 493 -19.01 17.07 20.83
CA VAL A 493 -19.44 16.80 19.47
C VAL A 493 -18.88 17.85 18.53
N ILE A 494 -18.26 17.43 17.45
CA ILE A 494 -17.79 18.30 16.37
C ILE A 494 -18.58 17.98 15.11
N LEU A 495 -19.24 19.00 14.55
CA LEU A 495 -20.00 18.90 13.31
C LEU A 495 -19.32 19.75 12.24
N ASP A 496 -18.81 19.09 11.19
CA ASP A 496 -18.20 19.77 10.04
C ASP A 496 -19.19 19.73 8.89
N GLU A 497 -19.84 20.89 8.63
CA GLU A 497 -20.73 21.11 7.48
C GLU A 497 -21.92 20.12 7.34
N ALA A 498 -22.64 19.91 8.43
CA ALA A 498 -23.67 18.87 8.52
C ALA A 498 -24.95 19.11 7.65
N THR A 499 -25.07 20.14 6.80
CA THR A 499 -26.33 20.44 6.09
C THR A 499 -26.18 20.89 4.62
N SER A 500 -25.03 20.71 3.98
CA SER A 500 -24.71 21.36 2.71
C SER A 500 -25.36 20.76 1.44
N TYR A 501 -25.99 19.59 1.50
CA TYR A 501 -26.50 18.88 0.31
C TYR A 501 -27.86 18.23 0.49
N THR A 502 -28.76 18.79 1.32
CA THR A 502 -30.05 18.16 1.62
C THR A 502 -31.22 19.01 1.16
N ASP A 503 -32.27 18.35 0.67
CA ASP A 503 -33.55 18.95 0.37
C ASP A 503 -34.17 19.56 1.65
N PRO A 504 -35.01 20.61 1.56
CA PRO A 504 -35.58 21.30 2.72
C PRO A 504 -36.31 20.39 3.73
N GLU A 505 -36.97 19.33 3.26
CA GLU A 505 -37.66 18.37 4.12
C GLU A 505 -36.67 17.52 4.93
N ASN A 506 -35.60 17.07 4.30
CA ASN A 506 -34.53 16.34 4.96
C ASN A 506 -33.70 17.19 5.92
N GLU A 507 -33.58 18.50 5.64
CA GLU A 507 -32.87 19.44 6.50
C GLU A 507 -33.52 19.55 7.89
N ALA A 508 -34.85 19.66 7.97
CA ALA A 508 -35.58 19.72 9.24
C ALA A 508 -35.35 18.45 10.11
N VAL A 509 -35.37 17.27 9.48
CA VAL A 509 -35.10 15.99 10.17
C VAL A 509 -33.67 15.91 10.67
N ILE A 510 -32.70 16.37 9.88
CA ILE A 510 -31.29 16.39 10.26
C ILE A 510 -31.06 17.39 11.42
N GLN A 511 -31.68 18.56 11.39
CA GLN A 511 -31.57 19.56 12.47
C GLN A 511 -32.14 19.04 13.80
N ASP A 512 -33.30 18.34 13.76
CA ASP A 512 -33.86 17.69 14.96
C ASP A 512 -32.93 16.58 15.50
N ALA A 513 -32.36 15.76 14.62
CA ALA A 513 -31.38 14.75 14.99
C ALA A 513 -30.10 15.37 15.61
N ILE A 514 -29.60 16.48 15.05
CA ILE A 514 -28.46 17.22 15.60
C ILE A 514 -28.82 17.78 16.98
N GLY A 515 -30.00 18.38 17.14
CA GLY A 515 -30.47 18.89 18.44
C GLY A 515 -30.49 17.80 19.51
N ARG A 516 -30.95 16.59 19.16
CA ARG A 516 -30.94 15.43 20.08
C ARG A 516 -29.51 14.93 20.36
N LEU A 517 -28.65 14.89 19.34
CA LEU A 517 -27.25 14.48 19.50
C LEU A 517 -26.49 15.38 20.48
N THR A 518 -26.74 16.68 20.43
CA THR A 518 -25.96 17.71 21.12
C THR A 518 -26.52 18.12 22.50
N HIS A 519 -27.71 17.65 22.82
CA HIS A 519 -28.36 18.00 24.10
C HIS A 519 -27.47 17.67 25.31
N GLY A 520 -27.13 18.69 26.11
CA GLY A 520 -26.28 18.58 27.30
C GLY A 520 -24.80 18.30 27.04
N LYS A 521 -24.33 18.45 25.81
CA LYS A 521 -22.93 18.22 25.40
C LYS A 521 -22.27 19.52 24.97
N THR A 522 -20.94 19.49 24.89
CA THR A 522 -20.17 20.58 24.26
C THR A 522 -20.25 20.40 22.74
N LEU A 523 -20.75 21.41 22.03
CA LEU A 523 -20.89 21.41 20.60
C LEU A 523 -19.91 22.38 19.94
N ILE A 524 -19.15 21.89 18.96
CA ILE A 524 -18.37 22.72 18.03
C ILE A 524 -18.97 22.51 16.66
N VAL A 525 -19.51 23.58 16.05
CA VAL A 525 -20.12 23.49 14.71
C VAL A 525 -19.39 24.39 13.72
N ILE A 526 -19.00 23.84 12.58
CA ILE A 526 -18.52 24.61 11.44
C ILE A 526 -19.74 24.91 10.58
N ALA A 527 -20.15 26.18 10.58
CA ALA A 527 -21.40 26.58 9.94
C ALA A 527 -21.15 27.26 8.58
N HIS A 528 -21.84 26.78 7.57
CA HIS A 528 -22.00 27.46 6.28
C HIS A 528 -23.30 28.26 6.18
N ARG A 529 -24.29 27.92 7.01
CA ARG A 529 -25.56 28.66 7.12
C ARG A 529 -25.63 29.40 8.45
N LEU A 530 -25.52 30.71 8.42
CA LEU A 530 -25.50 31.53 9.63
C LEU A 530 -26.84 31.50 10.40
N SER A 531 -27.96 31.20 9.73
CA SER A 531 -29.27 31.10 10.38
C SER A 531 -29.37 29.97 11.41
N THR A 532 -28.57 28.91 11.26
CA THR A 532 -28.60 27.72 12.17
C THR A 532 -27.85 27.93 13.47
N ILE A 533 -27.04 29.00 13.54
CA ILE A 533 -26.12 29.22 14.69
C ILE A 533 -26.39 30.52 15.44
N THR A 534 -27.50 31.19 15.15
CA THR A 534 -27.90 32.46 15.84
C THR A 534 -28.12 32.27 17.34
N GLY A 535 -28.48 31.04 17.78
CA GLY A 535 -28.62 30.67 19.18
C GLY A 535 -27.37 30.12 19.84
N ALA A 536 -26.21 30.11 19.17
CA ALA A 536 -24.96 29.66 19.76
C ALA A 536 -24.48 30.60 20.88
N GLU A 537 -24.00 30.04 22.00
CA GLU A 537 -23.47 30.82 23.10
C GLU A 537 -22.20 31.57 22.71
N GLN A 538 -21.47 31.05 21.72
CA GLN A 538 -20.27 31.67 21.17
C GLN A 538 -20.19 31.45 19.66
N ILE A 539 -19.92 32.49 18.91
CA ILE A 539 -19.59 32.45 17.49
C ILE A 539 -18.17 33.01 17.34
N ALA A 540 -17.24 32.23 16.80
CA ALA A 540 -15.88 32.66 16.52
C ALA A 540 -15.73 32.92 15.01
N VAL A 541 -15.40 34.15 14.64
CA VAL A 541 -15.21 34.58 13.26
C VAL A 541 -13.76 34.33 12.86
N VAL A 542 -13.55 33.40 11.95
CA VAL A 542 -12.22 32.97 11.48
C VAL A 542 -11.95 33.57 10.11
N ASP A 543 -10.82 34.26 9.97
CA ASP A 543 -10.36 34.77 8.69
C ASP A 543 -8.82 34.70 8.59
N HIS A 544 -8.31 34.31 7.42
CA HIS A 544 -6.88 34.15 7.15
C HIS A 544 -6.09 33.44 8.28
N GLY A 545 -6.68 32.39 8.86
CA GLY A 545 -6.06 31.60 9.91
C GLY A 545 -5.99 32.28 11.28
N LYS A 546 -6.81 33.31 11.55
CA LYS A 546 -6.90 34.01 12.83
C LYS A 546 -8.34 34.11 13.30
N ILE A 547 -8.55 34.20 14.62
CA ILE A 547 -9.85 34.64 15.17
C ILE A 547 -9.88 36.17 15.11
N LEU A 548 -10.79 36.72 14.32
CA LEU A 548 -10.99 38.17 14.25
C LEU A 548 -11.78 38.68 15.45
N ASP A 549 -12.84 37.97 15.78
CA ASP A 549 -13.70 38.29 16.92
C ASP A 549 -14.46 37.03 17.39
N ALA A 550 -14.90 37.01 18.64
CA ALA A 550 -15.73 35.96 19.20
C ALA A 550 -16.77 36.55 20.17
N GLY A 551 -18.03 36.14 20.02
CA GLY A 551 -19.12 36.61 20.85
C GLY A 551 -20.45 36.01 20.45
N THR A 552 -21.56 36.52 20.97
CA THR A 552 -22.91 36.14 20.58
C THR A 552 -23.29 36.76 19.22
N HIS A 553 -24.34 36.24 18.60
CA HIS A 553 -24.86 36.77 17.33
C HIS A 553 -25.09 38.27 17.37
N GLY A 554 -25.75 38.79 18.45
CA GLY A 554 -26.04 40.23 18.61
C GLY A 554 -24.76 41.06 18.71
N GLU A 555 -23.81 40.64 19.56
CA GLU A 555 -22.56 41.35 19.75
C GLU A 555 -21.74 41.45 18.46
N LEU A 556 -21.69 40.37 17.68
CA LEU A 556 -20.93 40.35 16.43
C LEU A 556 -21.59 41.17 15.32
N LEU A 557 -22.91 41.26 15.30
CA LEU A 557 -23.62 42.16 14.41
C LEU A 557 -23.35 43.64 14.70
N GLU A 558 -23.01 43.99 15.96
CA GLU A 558 -22.68 45.37 16.31
C GLU A 558 -21.24 45.75 16.02
N ARG A 559 -20.27 44.80 16.23
CA ARG A 559 -18.85 45.15 16.28
C ARG A 559 -17.96 44.47 15.22
N CYS A 560 -18.40 43.38 14.55
CA CYS A 560 -17.58 42.65 13.60
C CYS A 560 -18.02 42.91 12.15
N PRO A 561 -17.30 43.73 11.36
CA PRO A 561 -17.71 44.08 10.00
C PRO A 561 -17.79 42.87 9.06
N LEU A 562 -16.89 41.87 9.21
CA LEU A 562 -16.93 40.66 8.38
C LEU A 562 -18.19 39.83 8.68
N TYR A 563 -18.57 39.70 9.94
CA TYR A 563 -19.79 38.99 10.33
C TYR A 563 -21.05 39.68 9.79
N GLN A 564 -21.10 41.02 9.88
CA GLN A 564 -22.17 41.81 9.30
C GLN A 564 -22.33 41.59 7.79
N GLN A 565 -21.21 41.61 7.05
CA GLN A 565 -21.21 41.33 5.60
C GLN A 565 -21.72 39.93 5.27
N MET A 566 -21.21 38.90 6.02
CA MET A 566 -21.65 37.52 5.84
C MET A 566 -23.14 37.35 6.15
N TRP A 567 -23.64 37.99 7.19
CA TRP A 567 -25.07 37.96 7.56
C TRP A 567 -25.95 38.65 6.52
N ALA A 568 -25.56 39.85 6.03
CA ALA A 568 -26.26 40.55 4.99
C ALA A 568 -26.34 39.75 3.68
N ALA A 569 -25.25 39.13 3.28
CA ALA A 569 -25.21 38.24 2.12
C ALA A 569 -26.13 37.02 2.28
N HIS A 570 -26.17 36.44 3.49
CA HIS A 570 -27.03 35.29 3.80
C HIS A 570 -28.52 35.66 3.76
N THR A 571 -28.91 36.82 4.31
CA THR A 571 -30.30 37.27 4.30
C THR A 571 -30.76 37.65 2.90
N GLN A 572 -29.95 38.34 2.10
CA GLN A 572 -30.26 38.66 0.71
C GLN A 572 -30.47 37.42 -0.16
N ALA A 573 -29.64 36.38 0.01
CA ALA A 573 -29.80 35.10 -0.70
C ALA A 573 -31.14 34.44 -0.36
N ARG A 574 -31.55 34.46 0.92
CA ARG A 574 -32.81 33.89 1.37
C ARG A 574 -34.03 34.62 0.85
N ASP A 575 -33.98 35.97 0.79
CA ASP A 575 -35.07 36.80 0.27
C ASP A 575 -35.24 36.57 -1.24
N ASN A 576 -34.15 36.39 -1.99
CA ASN A 576 -34.21 36.07 -3.42
C ASN A 576 -34.82 34.69 -3.69
N ASP A 577 -34.41 33.63 -2.91
CA ASP A 577 -35.00 32.31 -3.03
C ASP A 577 -36.50 32.28 -2.73
N GLN A 578 -36.98 33.12 -1.80
CA GLN A 578 -38.42 33.27 -1.52
C GLN A 578 -39.18 33.99 -2.63
N MET A 579 -38.54 34.95 -3.31
CA MET A 579 -39.14 35.64 -4.46
C MET A 579 -39.22 34.76 -5.71
N GLU A 580 -38.18 33.95 -5.98
CA GLU A 580 -38.17 33.01 -7.11
C GLU A 580 -39.12 31.82 -6.89
N GLY A 581 -39.21 31.28 -5.67
CA GLY A 581 -40.16 30.21 -5.32
C GLY A 581 -41.63 30.67 -5.37
N GLY A 582 -41.92 31.95 -5.18
CA GLY A 582 -43.27 32.54 -5.32
C GLY A 582 -43.70 32.81 -6.76
N ALA A 583 -42.78 32.94 -7.70
CA ALA A 583 -43.07 33.21 -9.11
C ALA A 583 -43.30 31.96 -9.97
N ALA A 584 -43.06 30.77 -9.44
CA ALA A 584 -43.22 29.49 -10.17
C ALA A 584 -44.61 28.85 -10.03
N TYR A 585 -45.57 29.53 -9.36
CA TYR A 585 -46.96 29.07 -9.21
C TYR A 585 -47.96 30.17 -9.60
N VAL A 586 -47.82 30.82 -10.76
CA VAL A 586 -48.88 31.57 -11.40
C VAL A 586 -48.98 31.19 -12.87
#